data_87cddefecb3349bb36680a362d9b7b3a
#
_entry.id   87cddefecb3349bb36680a362d9b7b3a
#
_cell.length_a   1.000
_cell.length_b   1.000
_cell.length_c   1.000
_cell.angle_alpha   90.00
_cell.angle_beta   90.00
_cell.angle_gamma   90.00
#
_symmetry.space_group_name_H-M   'P 1'
#
loop_
_entity.id
_entity.type
_entity.pdbx_description
1 polymer ?
#
loop_
_entity_poly.entity_id
_entity_poly.type
_entity_poly.pdbx_seq_one_letter_code
_entity_poly.pdbx_strand_id
1 'polypeptide(L)'
;MSVHRAHKCSHLTAPNKPLAYNWGKWDKTTLTWRVTKFSRNKMPKEMVHKGLRKAFSVWEKHSPIRFEWLETGLPDIEIRWEMEDHGDGDPFDGKGGTLAHAFLPNGDRISGDLHFDDAEIWTMGTADVGVNLTQVGIVLYI
;
A
#
# COMPACT_ATOMS: atom_id res chain seq x y z
N MET A 1 10.64 4.85 13.84
CA MET A 1 9.71 4.89 12.71
C MET A 1 9.34 3.48 12.35
N SER A 2 8.08 3.15 12.41
CA SER A 2 7.58 1.80 12.16
C SER A 2 6.76 1.75 10.87
N VAL A 3 6.96 0.71 10.10
CA VAL A 3 6.10 0.35 8.97
C VAL A 3 5.31 -0.87 9.43
N HIS A 4 4.02 -0.72 9.63
CA HIS A 4 3.17 -1.80 10.12
C HIS A 4 2.57 -2.56 8.95
N ARG A 5 2.65 -3.88 9.07
CA ARG A 5 1.92 -4.82 8.22
C ARG A 5 0.71 -5.27 9.04
N ALA A 6 -0.46 -4.80 8.66
CA ALA A 6 -1.70 -5.16 9.34
C ALA A 6 -2.08 -6.61 9.02
N HIS A 7 -1.91 -7.51 9.98
CA HIS A 7 -2.48 -8.85 9.93
C HIS A 7 -3.86 -8.81 10.59
N LYS A 8 -4.91 -8.58 9.85
CA LYS A 8 -6.26 -8.80 10.37
C LYS A 8 -6.74 -10.21 10.13
N CYS A 9 -6.73 -11.01 11.19
CA CYS A 9 -7.64 -12.13 11.32
C CYS A 9 -9.04 -11.57 11.64
N SER A 10 -9.84 -11.27 10.63
CA SER A 10 -11.26 -11.03 10.84
C SER A 10 -11.97 -12.37 10.96
N HIS A 11 -12.54 -12.63 12.13
CA HIS A 11 -13.48 -13.71 12.37
C HIS A 11 -14.70 -13.53 11.46
N LEU A 12 -14.73 -14.25 10.36
CA LEU A 12 -15.94 -14.44 9.57
C LEU A 12 -16.24 -15.92 9.49
N THR A 13 -17.25 -16.32 10.22
CA THR A 13 -17.96 -17.57 10.01
C THR A 13 -18.67 -17.53 8.66
N ALA A 14 -18.00 -18.02 7.62
CA ALA A 14 -18.61 -18.30 6.34
C ALA A 14 -18.94 -19.80 6.28
N PRO A 15 -20.18 -20.20 5.99
CA PRO A 15 -20.51 -21.60 5.84
C PRO A 15 -19.93 -22.14 4.53
N ASN A 16 -19.16 -23.23 4.64
CA ASN A 16 -18.81 -24.18 3.58
C ASN A 16 -18.00 -23.63 2.38
N LYS A 17 -16.73 -23.24 2.60
CA LYS A 17 -15.71 -23.29 1.55
C LYS A 17 -14.55 -24.18 1.98
N PRO A 18 -13.96 -24.96 1.05
CA PRO A 18 -12.86 -25.86 1.39
C PRO A 18 -11.64 -25.10 1.87
N LEU A 19 -10.95 -25.67 2.85
CA LEU A 19 -9.77 -25.18 3.59
C LEU A 19 -8.49 -25.06 2.74
N ALA A 20 -8.56 -24.42 1.58
CA ALA A 20 -7.39 -23.99 0.81
C ALA A 20 -7.41 -22.48 0.62
N TYR A 21 -7.43 -21.75 1.73
CA TYR A 21 -7.19 -20.32 1.69
C TYR A 21 -5.71 -20.08 1.45
N ASN A 22 -5.36 -19.62 0.24
CA ASN A 22 -4.06 -19.02 -0.05
C ASN A 22 -4.03 -17.60 0.59
N TRP A 23 -3.98 -17.56 1.90
CA TRP A 23 -3.91 -16.32 2.65
C TRP A 23 -2.67 -15.52 2.23
N GLY A 24 -2.90 -14.34 1.68
CA GLY A 24 -1.85 -13.38 1.39
C GLY A 24 -1.04 -13.66 0.13
N LYS A 25 -1.58 -14.39 -0.84
CA LYS A 25 -0.94 -14.62 -2.14
C LYS A 25 -1.86 -14.17 -3.27
N TRP A 26 -1.31 -13.41 -4.20
CA TRP A 26 -1.99 -13.06 -5.44
C TRP A 26 -2.17 -14.31 -6.33
N ASP A 27 -3.33 -14.43 -6.94
CA ASP A 27 -3.68 -15.50 -7.89
C ASP A 27 -3.27 -15.18 -9.34
N LYS A 28 -2.71 -14.01 -9.56
CA LYS A 28 -2.25 -13.50 -10.85
C LYS A 28 -0.86 -12.86 -10.76
N THR A 29 -0.19 -12.75 -11.88
CA THR A 29 1.17 -12.22 -11.98
C THR A 29 1.24 -10.78 -12.46
N THR A 30 0.17 -10.23 -13.02
CA THR A 30 0.07 -8.82 -13.37
C THR A 30 -0.92 -8.14 -12.44
N LEU A 31 -0.45 -7.16 -11.68
CA LEU A 31 -1.22 -6.40 -10.73
C LEU A 31 -1.34 -4.96 -11.18
N THR A 32 -2.55 -4.46 -11.24
CA THR A 32 -2.81 -3.06 -11.54
C THR A 32 -2.78 -2.21 -10.27
N TRP A 33 -2.26 -1.00 -10.37
CA TRP A 33 -2.22 -0.09 -9.23
C TRP A 33 -2.65 1.32 -9.61
N ARG A 34 -3.20 2.05 -8.65
CA ARG A 34 -3.67 3.42 -8.84
C ARG A 34 -3.61 4.20 -7.54
N VAL A 35 -3.19 5.47 -7.63
CA VAL A 35 -3.35 6.43 -6.53
C VAL A 35 -4.71 7.08 -6.66
N THR A 36 -5.60 6.84 -5.70
CA THR A 36 -6.95 7.39 -5.68
C THR A 36 -7.06 8.62 -4.76
N LYS A 37 -6.16 8.74 -3.77
CA LYS A 37 -6.09 9.89 -2.89
C LYS A 37 -4.63 10.28 -2.65
N PHE A 38 -4.25 11.47 -3.11
CA PHE A 38 -2.88 12.00 -2.96
C PHE A 38 -2.71 12.72 -1.63
N SER A 39 -1.45 12.81 -1.17
CA SER A 39 -1.06 13.57 0.01
C SER A 39 -1.40 15.05 -0.12
N ARG A 40 -1.80 15.64 1.00
CA ARG A 40 -1.99 17.10 1.15
C ARG A 40 -0.66 17.88 1.12
N ASN A 41 0.46 17.21 1.30
CA ASN A 41 1.82 17.77 1.32
C ASN A 41 2.35 18.22 -0.06
N LYS A 42 1.48 18.37 -1.04
CA LYS A 42 1.74 18.98 -2.36
C LYS A 42 2.92 18.38 -3.14
N MET A 43 3.29 17.14 -2.89
CA MET A 43 4.23 16.45 -3.77
C MET A 43 3.63 16.35 -5.18
N PRO A 44 4.34 16.75 -6.24
CA PRO A 44 3.83 16.62 -7.61
C PRO A 44 3.44 15.18 -7.92
N LYS A 45 2.27 14.99 -8.55
CA LYS A 45 1.74 13.65 -8.86
C LYS A 45 2.72 12.80 -9.67
N GLU A 46 3.43 13.42 -10.59
CA GLU A 46 4.46 12.77 -11.42
C GLU A 46 5.61 12.22 -10.56
N MET A 47 5.98 12.95 -9.50
CA MET A 47 7.00 12.47 -8.56
C MET A 47 6.49 11.31 -7.71
N VAL A 48 5.23 11.37 -7.27
CA VAL A 48 4.58 10.26 -6.57
C VAL A 48 4.59 9.01 -7.45
N HIS A 49 4.11 9.12 -8.69
CA HIS A 49 4.10 8.01 -9.64
C HIS A 49 5.52 7.47 -9.91
N LYS A 50 6.50 8.35 -10.06
CA LYS A 50 7.91 7.95 -10.27
C LYS A 50 8.45 7.17 -9.07
N GLY A 51 8.14 7.61 -7.85
CA GLY A 51 8.57 6.95 -6.62
C GLY A 51 7.96 5.56 -6.46
N LEU A 52 6.66 5.45 -6.68
CA LEU A 52 5.94 4.18 -6.60
C LEU A 52 6.40 3.20 -7.69
N ARG A 53 6.56 3.64 -8.94
CA ARG A 53 7.12 2.79 -10.02
C ARG A 53 8.51 2.28 -9.67
N LYS A 54 9.36 3.12 -9.07
CA LYS A 54 10.68 2.70 -8.61
C LYS A 54 10.58 1.64 -7.51
N ALA A 55 9.66 1.78 -6.56
CA ALA A 55 9.42 0.78 -5.54
C ALA A 55 8.96 -0.55 -6.14
N PHE A 56 7.96 -0.53 -7.01
CA PHE A 56 7.48 -1.72 -7.71
C PHE A 56 8.55 -2.39 -8.58
N SER A 57 9.40 -1.61 -9.25
CA SER A 57 10.47 -2.17 -10.09
C SER A 57 11.50 -2.99 -9.31
N VAL A 58 11.65 -2.76 -8.01
CA VAL A 58 12.50 -3.59 -7.15
C VAL A 58 11.89 -4.99 -7.01
N TRP A 59 10.59 -5.06 -6.80
CA TRP A 59 9.85 -6.33 -6.66
C TRP A 59 9.78 -7.11 -7.98
N GLU A 60 9.60 -6.41 -9.11
CA GLU A 60 9.61 -7.03 -10.44
C GLU A 60 10.93 -7.74 -10.78
N LYS A 61 12.04 -7.29 -10.20
CA LYS A 61 13.36 -7.92 -10.39
C LYS A 61 13.50 -9.23 -9.60
N HIS A 62 12.72 -9.39 -8.52
CA HIS A 62 12.88 -10.49 -7.57
C HIS A 62 11.65 -11.41 -7.50
N SER A 63 10.64 -11.15 -8.32
CA SER A 63 9.42 -11.94 -8.39
C SER A 63 8.88 -12.04 -9.81
N PRO A 64 7.99 -13.00 -10.11
CA PRO A 64 7.31 -13.07 -11.40
C PRO A 64 6.21 -12.00 -11.58
N ILE A 65 5.96 -11.18 -10.56
CA ILE A 65 4.90 -10.17 -10.58
C ILE A 65 5.31 -8.98 -11.44
N ARG A 66 4.34 -8.42 -12.16
CA ARG A 66 4.45 -7.16 -12.91
C ARG A 66 3.42 -6.18 -12.38
N PHE A 67 3.78 -4.91 -12.37
CA PHE A 67 2.92 -3.84 -11.86
C PHE A 67 2.58 -2.85 -12.97
N GLU A 68 1.30 -2.72 -13.27
CA GLU A 68 0.80 -1.82 -14.31
C GLU A 68 -0.01 -0.69 -13.69
N TRP A 69 0.32 0.55 -14.07
CA TRP A 69 -0.45 1.71 -13.65
C TRP A 69 -1.79 1.77 -14.38
N LEU A 70 -2.85 1.98 -13.60
CA LEU A 70 -4.21 2.12 -14.10
C LEU A 70 -4.66 3.58 -13.99
N GLU A 71 -5.00 4.18 -15.12
CA GLU A 71 -5.47 5.57 -15.15
C GLU A 71 -6.89 5.71 -14.59
N THR A 72 -7.76 4.78 -14.92
CA THR A 72 -9.18 4.75 -14.52
C THR A 72 -9.61 3.34 -14.13
N GLY A 73 -10.71 3.23 -13.40
CA GLY A 73 -11.26 1.94 -12.99
C GLY A 73 -10.77 1.49 -11.62
N LEU A 74 -11.08 0.24 -11.27
CA LEU A 74 -10.72 -0.38 -10.00
C LEU A 74 -9.38 -1.10 -10.13
N PRO A 75 -8.34 -0.68 -9.40
CA PRO A 75 -7.06 -1.36 -9.39
C PRO A 75 -7.08 -2.59 -8.49
N ASP A 76 -6.06 -3.45 -8.63
CA ASP A 76 -5.78 -4.50 -7.66
C ASP A 76 -5.16 -3.96 -6.37
N ILE A 77 -4.42 -2.86 -6.51
CA ILE A 77 -3.73 -2.16 -5.44
C ILE A 77 -4.20 -0.71 -5.45
N GLU A 78 -5.09 -0.38 -4.55
CA GLU A 78 -5.48 1.00 -4.31
C GLU A 78 -4.47 1.67 -3.38
N ILE A 79 -3.96 2.84 -3.76
CA ILE A 79 -2.99 3.59 -2.99
C ILE A 79 -3.62 4.90 -2.52
N ARG A 80 -3.58 5.15 -1.20
CA ARG A 80 -4.18 6.33 -0.59
C ARG A 80 -3.29 6.95 0.47
N TRP A 81 -3.34 8.27 0.60
CA TRP A 81 -2.85 9.00 1.76
C TRP A 81 -4.01 9.26 2.71
N GLU A 82 -3.92 8.74 3.92
CA GLU A 82 -4.99 8.79 4.93
C GLU A 82 -4.48 9.36 6.25
N MET A 83 -5.39 9.77 7.12
CA MET A 83 -5.06 10.29 8.46
C MET A 83 -5.93 9.60 9.49
N GLU A 84 -5.36 9.42 10.67
CA GLU A 84 -6.09 8.94 11.84
C GLU A 84 -7.01 7.75 11.50
N ASP A 85 -8.26 7.75 11.99
CA ASP A 85 -9.24 6.73 11.63
C ASP A 85 -9.79 6.98 10.21
N HIS A 86 -9.55 6.05 9.31
CA HIS A 86 -9.98 6.11 7.92
C HIS A 86 -10.80 4.89 7.48
N GLY A 87 -11.36 4.17 8.45
CA GLY A 87 -12.39 3.17 8.23
C GLY A 87 -11.89 1.78 7.83
N ASP A 88 -10.61 1.50 7.93
CA ASP A 88 -10.03 0.17 7.71
C ASP A 88 -9.78 -0.58 9.03
N GLY A 89 -9.95 0.13 10.15
CA GLY A 89 -9.80 -0.36 11.51
C GLY A 89 -8.38 -0.44 12.03
N ASP A 90 -7.44 0.20 11.32
CA ASP A 90 -6.03 0.36 11.72
C ASP A 90 -5.64 1.84 11.59
N PRO A 91 -6.07 2.70 12.54
CA PRO A 91 -5.88 4.14 12.45
C PRO A 91 -4.40 4.54 12.49
N PHE A 92 -4.04 5.59 11.76
CA PHE A 92 -2.74 6.21 11.88
C PHE A 92 -2.60 7.02 13.17
N ASP A 93 -1.37 7.11 13.66
CA ASP A 93 -1.02 7.75 14.94
C ASP A 93 -0.47 9.18 14.78
N GLY A 94 -0.51 9.72 13.56
CA GLY A 94 -0.02 11.06 13.24
C GLY A 94 1.49 11.09 13.00
N LYS A 95 2.08 12.27 13.06
CA LYS A 95 3.49 12.45 12.72
C LYS A 95 4.44 11.63 13.58
N GLY A 96 5.24 10.82 12.92
CA GLY A 96 6.10 9.81 13.56
C GLY A 96 5.35 8.49 13.77
N GLY A 97 5.98 7.46 14.30
CA GLY A 97 5.34 6.16 14.54
C GLY A 97 5.06 5.37 13.26
N THR A 98 3.81 5.05 12.98
CA THR A 98 3.39 4.27 11.81
C THR A 98 3.36 5.14 10.56
N LEU A 99 4.21 4.83 9.59
CA LEU A 99 4.33 5.62 8.35
C LEU A 99 3.33 5.19 7.27
N ALA A 100 3.02 3.91 7.24
CA ALA A 100 2.16 3.30 6.25
C ALA A 100 1.80 1.88 6.65
N HIS A 101 0.73 1.35 6.07
CA HIS A 101 0.34 -0.06 6.16
C HIS A 101 -0.18 -0.59 4.83
N ALA A 102 -0.11 -1.92 4.67
CA ALA A 102 -0.61 -2.61 3.49
C ALA A 102 -1.43 -3.83 3.90
N PHE A 103 -2.43 -4.15 3.10
CA PHE A 103 -3.32 -5.28 3.32
C PHE A 103 -2.98 -6.43 2.40
N LEU A 104 -2.94 -7.63 2.96
CA LEU A 104 -2.70 -8.84 2.17
C LEU A 104 -3.87 -9.10 1.20
N PRO A 105 -3.60 -9.67 0.03
CA PRO A 105 -4.66 -10.09 -0.88
C PRO A 105 -5.45 -11.25 -0.25
N ASN A 106 -6.66 -10.98 0.19
CA ASN A 106 -7.54 -11.93 0.88
C ASN A 106 -8.96 -11.96 0.29
N GLY A 107 -9.23 -11.12 -0.72
CA GLY A 107 -10.53 -10.99 -1.37
C GLY A 107 -11.50 -10.06 -0.66
N ASP A 108 -11.10 -9.40 0.42
CA ASP A 108 -11.90 -8.37 1.08
C ASP A 108 -11.86 -7.05 0.31
N ARG A 109 -12.69 -6.08 0.71
CA ARG A 109 -12.80 -4.75 0.08
C ARG A 109 -11.48 -3.96 0.03
N ILE A 110 -10.61 -4.15 1.03
CA ILE A 110 -9.31 -3.49 1.16
C ILE A 110 -8.14 -4.42 0.80
N SER A 111 -8.44 -5.49 0.09
CA SER A 111 -7.47 -6.51 -0.33
C SER A 111 -6.40 -5.91 -1.24
N GLY A 112 -5.16 -5.92 -0.78
CA GLY A 112 -4.02 -5.38 -1.51
C GLY A 112 -3.83 -3.87 -1.40
N ASP A 113 -4.68 -3.16 -0.67
CA ASP A 113 -4.60 -1.71 -0.52
C ASP A 113 -3.34 -1.28 0.24
N LEU A 114 -2.85 -0.10 -0.10
CA LEU A 114 -1.68 0.52 0.48
C LEU A 114 -2.03 1.92 0.96
N HIS A 115 -1.95 2.15 2.26
CA HIS A 115 -2.22 3.44 2.88
C HIS A 115 -0.93 4.06 3.43
N PHE A 116 -0.74 5.34 3.18
CA PHE A 116 0.34 6.16 3.70
C PHE A 116 -0.22 7.19 4.69
N ASP A 117 0.46 7.41 5.81
CA ASP A 117 0.07 8.46 6.76
C ASP A 117 0.30 9.85 6.17
N ASP A 118 -0.77 10.62 5.98
CA ASP A 118 -0.75 11.98 5.44
C ASP A 118 -0.32 13.04 6.48
N ALA A 119 -0.10 12.65 7.73
CA ALA A 119 0.53 13.50 8.75
C ALA A 119 2.05 13.59 8.56
N GLU A 120 2.64 12.67 7.79
CA GLU A 120 4.08 12.64 7.50
C GLU A 120 4.46 13.60 6.37
N ILE A 121 5.72 14.04 6.38
CA ILE A 121 6.30 14.81 5.28
C ILE A 121 6.93 13.84 4.28
N TRP A 122 6.26 13.61 3.17
CA TRP A 122 6.73 12.71 2.12
C TRP A 122 7.71 13.39 1.18
N THR A 123 8.80 12.70 0.86
CA THR A 123 9.86 13.18 -0.04
C THR A 123 10.29 12.10 -1.02
N MET A 124 11.04 12.51 -2.06
CA MET A 124 11.70 11.61 -3.03
C MET A 124 13.22 11.58 -2.85
N GLY A 125 13.75 12.45 -1.99
CA GLY A 125 15.18 12.62 -1.81
C GLY A 125 15.74 11.89 -0.59
N THR A 126 17.04 12.04 -0.40
CA THR A 126 17.79 11.66 0.80
C THR A 126 17.87 12.81 1.80
N ALA A 127 16.98 13.82 1.68
CA ALA A 127 16.97 14.97 2.55
C ALA A 127 16.76 14.56 4.02
N ASP A 128 17.43 15.21 4.92
CA ASP A 128 17.39 14.96 6.37
C ASP A 128 16.00 15.25 6.98
N VAL A 129 15.08 15.75 6.18
CA VAL A 129 13.73 16.12 6.59
C VAL A 129 12.70 15.42 5.71
N GLY A 130 11.98 14.45 6.29
CA GLY A 130 10.88 13.76 5.64
C GLY A 130 11.11 12.27 5.40
N VAL A 131 10.05 11.61 4.98
CA VAL A 131 9.97 10.17 4.74
C VAL A 131 10.12 9.90 3.24
N ASN A 132 11.06 9.03 2.86
CA ASN A 132 11.26 8.69 1.46
C ASN A 132 10.19 7.72 0.97
N LEU A 133 9.31 8.19 0.08
CA LEU A 133 8.20 7.42 -0.45
C LEU A 133 8.63 6.09 -1.09
N THR A 134 9.73 6.10 -1.86
CA THR A 134 10.21 4.89 -2.53
C THR A 134 10.67 3.84 -1.53
N GLN A 135 11.39 4.24 -0.48
CA GLN A 135 11.87 3.31 0.54
C GLN A 135 10.74 2.66 1.31
N VAL A 136 9.75 3.44 1.74
CA VAL A 136 8.57 2.90 2.44
C VAL A 136 7.77 1.99 1.52
N GLY A 137 7.56 2.39 0.26
CA GLY A 137 6.86 1.57 -0.73
C GLY A 137 7.55 0.24 -1.02
N ILE A 138 8.88 0.15 -0.95
CA ILE A 138 9.61 -1.12 -1.10
C ILE A 138 9.31 -2.06 0.09
N VAL A 139 9.30 -1.54 1.31
CA VAL A 139 9.17 -2.35 2.54
C VAL A 139 7.78 -2.95 2.70
N LEU A 140 6.74 -2.25 2.21
CA LEU A 140 5.33 -2.65 2.41
C LEU A 140 4.89 -3.89 1.61
N TYR A 141 5.62 -4.24 0.56
CA TYR A 141 5.27 -5.36 -0.33
C TYR A 141 6.05 -6.66 -0.09
N ILE A 142 6.67 -6.80 1.07
CA ILE A 142 7.36 -8.06 1.45
C ILE A 142 6.38 -9.11 1.92
#